data_5ca6d6aab189e9347c45f439f9c609ff
#
_entry.id   5ca6d6aab189e9347c45f439f9c609ff
#
_cell.length_a   1.000
_cell.length_b   1.000
_cell.length_c   1.000
_cell.angle_alpha   90.00
_cell.angle_beta   90.00
_cell.angle_gamma   90.00
#
_symmetry.space_group_name_H-M   'P 1'
#
loop_
_entity.id
_entity.type
_entity.pdbx_description
1 polymer ?
#
loop_
_entity_poly.entity_id
_entity_poly.type
_entity_poly.pdbx_seq_one_letter_code
_entity_poly.pdbx_strand_id
1 'polypeptide(L)'
;MNVIEKYKGLNQEQVEENRAKYGRNEVAPPERDSWWKMYLETFEDPIIRLLLIAIGLSMLITGYKYFTEGHLEWYEPVGVMIAVFLATYIGFINTWKAMKQFDVLNQINGDIPVTVVRNGNITQIPKSEVVVNDIVILETGMEVPADGEVLESVSMQINESKLTGESVAVTKLSKENGGDKDNKKTAYPAWKVLSSTNVVSGYAVIKVTEVGEHTEIGKTTKEALKENDEASPLQKQLDKTAQAIGVIAFAIAGLLFGMLVARGYMSNEIIADMNGNILLGAALLGGFIAMTTVWLPIVYDFFDLIGKEKEKPKWLESKTGFLKTAAAGIAVVALGAVTVQLISGHLVDIVKTKEFLHSVEVILNYFMIAVTLIVVGVPEGLPMATTIGLAYSMKKMLKQNVLVKRMMACEAIGAVTVICTDKTGTLTMNEMRVKAKEFGAEIDNFIYEAISVNSTANLDRSALPAKAVGNPTEGACLQYVQKSV
;
A
#
# COMPACT_ATOMS: atom_id res chain seq x y z
N MET A 1 40.02 -7.92 -25.80
CA MET A 1 40.50 -6.82 -24.95
C MET A 1 40.48 -7.32 -23.51
N ASN A 2 41.56 -7.21 -22.78
CA ASN A 2 41.60 -7.81 -21.44
C ASN A 2 41.05 -6.79 -20.43
N VAL A 3 39.73 -6.82 -20.21
CA VAL A 3 39.00 -5.89 -19.33
C VAL A 3 39.60 -5.85 -17.91
N ILE A 4 40.11 -7.02 -17.46
CA ILE A 4 40.70 -7.19 -16.12
C ILE A 4 42.00 -6.41 -15.98
N GLU A 5 42.80 -6.27 -17.03
CA GLU A 5 44.07 -5.51 -16.99
C GLU A 5 43.81 -4.00 -16.87
N LYS A 6 42.69 -3.52 -17.40
CA LYS A 6 42.34 -2.09 -17.42
C LYS A 6 41.50 -1.67 -16.21
N TYR A 7 40.60 -2.55 -15.75
CA TYR A 7 39.65 -2.24 -14.67
C TYR A 7 39.78 -3.27 -13.54
N LYS A 8 40.31 -2.84 -12.39
CA LYS A 8 40.43 -3.73 -11.20
C LYS A 8 39.11 -3.96 -10.50
N GLY A 9 38.13 -3.08 -10.71
CA GLY A 9 36.85 -3.11 -9.99
C GLY A 9 36.98 -2.83 -8.49
N LEU A 10 35.85 -2.91 -7.78
CA LEU A 10 35.79 -2.68 -6.34
C LEU A 10 36.31 -3.88 -5.53
N ASN A 11 36.95 -3.62 -4.40
CA ASN A 11 37.20 -4.66 -3.39
C ASN A 11 36.00 -4.84 -2.47
N GLN A 12 36.00 -5.89 -1.62
CA GLN A 12 34.86 -6.20 -0.75
C GLN A 12 34.53 -5.07 0.24
N GLU A 13 35.54 -4.41 0.80
CA GLU A 13 35.38 -3.30 1.73
C GLU A 13 34.70 -2.10 1.06
N GLN A 14 35.12 -1.75 -0.15
CA GLN A 14 34.50 -0.68 -0.95
C GLN A 14 33.04 -1.03 -1.37
N VAL A 15 32.74 -2.30 -1.62
CA VAL A 15 31.37 -2.74 -1.91
C VAL A 15 30.48 -2.53 -0.70
N GLU A 16 30.95 -2.86 0.50
CA GLU A 16 30.19 -2.66 1.74
C GLU A 16 30.00 -1.17 2.07
N GLU A 17 31.06 -0.36 1.88
CA GLU A 17 30.98 1.11 2.05
C GLU A 17 29.96 1.72 1.07
N ASN A 18 30.03 1.37 -0.21
CA ASN A 18 29.11 1.90 -1.22
C ASN A 18 27.67 1.42 -0.94
N ARG A 19 27.49 0.15 -0.50
CA ARG A 19 26.19 -0.37 -0.11
C ARG A 19 25.61 0.37 1.10
N ALA A 20 26.41 0.70 2.09
CA ALA A 20 25.98 1.46 3.26
C ALA A 20 25.60 2.91 2.89
N LYS A 21 26.32 3.52 1.92
CA LYS A 21 26.12 4.90 1.51
C LYS A 21 24.98 5.10 0.52
N TYR A 22 24.83 4.21 -0.46
CA TYR A 22 23.92 4.39 -1.59
C TYR A 22 22.77 3.37 -1.61
N GLY A 23 22.76 2.39 -0.69
CA GLY A 23 21.75 1.35 -0.61
C GLY A 23 21.98 0.19 -1.57
N ARG A 24 20.98 -0.69 -1.69
CA ARG A 24 20.93 -1.80 -2.63
C ARG A 24 20.32 -1.38 -3.96
N ASN A 25 20.58 -2.12 -5.01
CA ASN A 25 19.98 -1.91 -6.33
C ASN A 25 18.57 -2.50 -6.40
N GLU A 26 17.72 -2.06 -5.49
CA GLU A 26 16.31 -2.43 -5.38
C GLU A 26 15.50 -1.16 -5.14
N VAL A 27 14.27 -1.13 -5.64
CA VAL A 27 13.29 -0.13 -5.21
C VAL A 27 12.71 -0.64 -3.90
N ALA A 28 13.02 0.04 -2.81
CA ALA A 28 12.56 -0.37 -1.50
C ALA A 28 11.03 -0.43 -1.46
N PRO A 29 10.44 -1.53 -0.93
CA PRO A 29 9.01 -1.51 -0.62
C PRO A 29 8.74 -0.39 0.39
N PRO A 30 7.54 0.22 0.40
CA PRO A 30 7.21 1.26 1.36
C PRO A 30 7.46 0.77 2.79
N GLU A 31 8.05 1.65 3.62
CA GLU A 31 8.31 1.34 5.03
C GLU A 31 7.04 0.87 5.72
N ARG A 32 7.10 -0.29 6.36
CA ARG A 32 5.96 -0.86 7.06
C ARG A 32 6.10 -0.66 8.53
N ASP A 33 4.98 -0.36 9.13
CA ASP A 33 4.89 -0.30 10.57
C ASP A 33 5.16 -1.67 11.20
N SER A 34 5.80 -1.66 12.37
CA SER A 34 6.04 -2.86 13.16
C SER A 34 4.70 -3.54 13.48
N TRP A 35 4.66 -4.87 13.50
CA TRP A 35 3.44 -5.63 13.81
C TRP A 35 2.78 -5.21 15.14
N TRP A 36 3.57 -4.80 16.13
CA TRP A 36 3.07 -4.26 17.39
C TRP A 36 2.35 -2.92 17.20
N LYS A 37 2.89 -2.03 16.35
CA LYS A 37 2.26 -0.75 16.05
C LYS A 37 0.93 -0.94 15.33
N MET A 38 0.91 -1.80 14.32
CA MET A 38 -0.32 -2.18 13.60
C MET A 38 -1.38 -2.79 14.51
N TYR A 39 -0.96 -3.65 15.48
CA TYR A 39 -1.90 -4.21 16.46
C TYR A 39 -2.44 -3.14 17.40
N LEU A 40 -1.58 -2.23 17.88
CA LEU A 40 -2.00 -1.13 18.74
C LEU A 40 -2.91 -0.13 18.02
N GLU A 41 -2.72 0.09 16.74
CA GLU A 41 -3.60 0.93 15.91
C GLU A 41 -5.03 0.39 15.84
N THR A 42 -5.24 -0.92 15.97
CA THR A 42 -6.58 -1.53 16.04
C THR A 42 -7.36 -1.00 17.26
N PHE A 43 -6.68 -0.65 18.35
CA PHE A 43 -7.31 -0.05 19.54
C PHE A 43 -7.58 1.46 19.40
N GLU A 44 -7.16 2.07 18.30
CA GLU A 44 -7.50 3.46 17.97
C GLU A 44 -8.93 3.62 17.44
N ASP A 45 -9.61 2.51 17.11
CA ASP A 45 -11.02 2.52 16.71
C ASP A 45 -11.89 3.13 17.81
N PRO A 46 -12.72 4.14 17.49
CA PRO A 46 -13.56 4.82 18.48
C PRO A 46 -14.51 3.89 19.22
N ILE A 47 -15.01 2.83 18.56
CA ILE A 47 -15.95 1.87 19.14
C ILE A 47 -15.23 0.97 20.15
N ILE A 48 -14.02 0.51 19.80
CA ILE A 48 -13.18 -0.31 20.70
C ILE A 48 -12.77 0.52 21.92
N ARG A 49 -12.40 1.79 21.74
CA ARG A 49 -12.09 2.70 22.86
C ARG A 49 -13.27 2.87 23.81
N LEU A 50 -14.47 3.07 23.24
CA LEU A 50 -15.69 3.17 24.03
C LEU A 50 -15.92 1.93 24.88
N LEU A 51 -15.76 0.75 24.27
CA LEU A 51 -15.94 -0.53 24.96
C LEU A 51 -14.91 -0.71 26.07
N LEU A 52 -13.65 -0.36 25.85
CA LEU A 52 -12.60 -0.41 26.87
C LEU A 52 -12.88 0.55 28.05
N ILE A 53 -13.43 1.75 27.78
CA ILE A 53 -13.86 2.68 28.83
C ILE A 53 -15.00 2.09 29.64
N ALA A 54 -16.01 1.50 28.98
CA ALA A 54 -17.14 0.87 29.63
C ALA A 54 -16.71 -0.32 30.50
N ILE A 55 -15.80 -1.18 30.02
CA ILE A 55 -15.18 -2.27 30.78
C ILE A 55 -14.45 -1.72 32.02
N GLY A 56 -13.65 -0.65 31.83
CA GLY A 56 -12.92 -0.02 32.93
C GLY A 56 -13.86 0.51 34.02
N LEU A 57 -14.97 1.15 33.66
CA LEU A 57 -16.00 1.62 34.61
C LEU A 57 -16.68 0.44 35.28
N SER A 58 -17.03 -0.61 34.57
CA SER A 58 -17.60 -1.83 35.13
C SER A 58 -16.67 -2.48 36.14
N MET A 59 -15.39 -2.58 35.86
CA MET A 59 -14.37 -3.09 36.77
C MET A 59 -14.23 -2.23 38.04
N LEU A 60 -14.31 -0.91 37.93
CA LEU A 60 -14.25 -0.01 39.08
C LEU A 60 -15.46 -0.22 40.00
N ILE A 61 -16.66 -0.35 39.43
CA ILE A 61 -17.89 -0.61 40.22
C ILE A 61 -17.83 -1.99 40.91
N THR A 62 -17.41 -3.01 40.16
CA THR A 62 -17.22 -4.37 40.68
C THR A 62 -16.19 -4.39 41.83
N GLY A 63 -15.07 -3.67 41.67
CA GLY A 63 -14.07 -3.51 42.72
C GLY A 63 -14.61 -2.81 43.97
N TYR A 64 -15.39 -1.73 43.78
CA TYR A 64 -16.03 -1.04 44.90
C TYR A 64 -17.01 -1.95 45.67
N LYS A 65 -17.85 -2.72 44.94
CA LYS A 65 -18.76 -3.72 45.56
C LYS A 65 -18.01 -4.78 46.34
N TYR A 66 -16.88 -5.25 45.85
CA TYR A 66 -16.05 -6.21 46.58
C TYR A 66 -15.59 -5.67 47.94
N PHE A 67 -15.17 -4.41 47.99
CA PHE A 67 -14.74 -3.77 49.25
C PHE A 67 -15.90 -3.49 50.20
N THR A 68 -17.12 -3.29 49.70
CA THR A 68 -18.29 -2.93 50.53
C THR A 68 -19.17 -4.10 50.88
N GLU A 69 -19.32 -5.08 49.99
CA GLU A 69 -20.29 -6.19 50.15
C GLU A 69 -19.63 -7.59 50.21
N GLY A 70 -18.33 -7.68 49.87
CA GLY A 70 -17.59 -8.94 49.88
C GLY A 70 -17.91 -9.89 48.70
N HIS A 71 -18.77 -9.47 47.76
CA HIS A 71 -19.11 -10.24 46.57
C HIS A 71 -18.33 -9.73 45.35
N LEU A 72 -17.66 -10.66 44.65
CA LEU A 72 -16.84 -10.34 43.46
C LEU A 72 -17.50 -10.93 42.21
N GLU A 73 -18.24 -10.12 41.46
CA GLU A 73 -18.85 -10.50 40.18
C GLU A 73 -17.96 -10.11 38.99
N TRP A 74 -16.72 -10.61 38.98
CA TRP A 74 -15.69 -10.25 37.99
C TRP A 74 -15.87 -10.93 36.63
N TYR A 75 -16.68 -11.97 36.54
CA TYR A 75 -16.82 -12.80 35.32
C TYR A 75 -17.41 -12.03 34.14
N GLU A 76 -18.30 -11.09 34.36
CA GLU A 76 -18.96 -10.31 33.30
C GLU A 76 -18.01 -9.32 32.60
N PRO A 77 -17.35 -8.35 33.28
CA PRO A 77 -16.42 -7.45 32.64
C PRO A 77 -15.18 -8.14 32.07
N VAL A 78 -14.72 -9.23 32.70
CA VAL A 78 -13.61 -10.03 32.17
C VAL A 78 -14.00 -10.80 30.91
N GLY A 79 -15.23 -11.37 30.89
CA GLY A 79 -15.75 -12.04 29.70
C GLY A 79 -15.80 -11.10 28.48
N VAL A 80 -16.30 -9.89 28.67
CA VAL A 80 -16.33 -8.86 27.59
C VAL A 80 -14.92 -8.45 27.19
N MET A 81 -14.00 -8.27 28.12
CA MET A 81 -12.60 -7.96 27.84
C MET A 81 -11.93 -9.04 26.98
N ILE A 82 -12.13 -10.32 27.34
CA ILE A 82 -11.61 -11.45 26.55
C ILE A 82 -12.21 -11.45 25.14
N ALA A 83 -13.50 -11.21 25.00
CA ALA A 83 -14.17 -11.15 23.70
C ALA A 83 -13.61 -10.04 22.81
N VAL A 84 -13.36 -8.86 23.36
CA VAL A 84 -12.73 -7.73 22.63
C VAL A 84 -11.32 -8.07 22.18
N PHE A 85 -10.51 -8.61 23.08
CA PHE A 85 -9.15 -9.04 22.75
C PHE A 85 -9.12 -10.12 21.66
N LEU A 86 -10.02 -11.08 21.72
CA LEU A 86 -10.10 -12.13 20.68
C LEU A 86 -10.54 -11.55 19.35
N ALA A 87 -11.54 -10.68 19.31
CA ALA A 87 -12.01 -10.05 18.08
C ALA A 87 -10.90 -9.21 17.41
N THR A 88 -10.25 -8.32 18.16
CA THR A 88 -9.15 -7.48 17.66
C THR A 88 -7.95 -8.32 17.21
N TYR A 89 -7.61 -9.39 17.94
CA TYR A 89 -6.50 -10.27 17.60
C TYR A 89 -6.77 -11.08 16.33
N ILE A 90 -7.98 -11.61 16.14
CA ILE A 90 -8.37 -12.33 14.92
C ILE A 90 -8.35 -11.39 13.72
N GLY A 91 -8.91 -10.19 13.83
CA GLY A 91 -8.88 -9.17 12.80
C GLY A 91 -7.45 -8.82 12.39
N PHE A 92 -6.58 -8.54 13.36
CA PHE A 92 -5.18 -8.26 13.14
C PHE A 92 -4.42 -9.41 12.46
N ILE A 93 -4.54 -10.66 12.94
CA ILE A 93 -3.84 -11.81 12.33
C ILE A 93 -4.22 -11.98 10.86
N ASN A 94 -5.49 -11.80 10.54
CA ASN A 94 -5.96 -11.97 9.19
C ASN A 94 -5.39 -10.88 8.25
N THR A 95 -5.39 -9.62 8.68
CA THR A 95 -4.78 -8.50 7.94
C THR A 95 -3.27 -8.73 7.77
N TRP A 96 -2.57 -9.11 8.82
CA TRP A 96 -1.14 -9.38 8.78
C TRP A 96 -0.77 -10.54 7.86
N LYS A 97 -1.54 -11.65 7.87
CA LYS A 97 -1.34 -12.78 6.95
C LYS A 97 -1.54 -12.37 5.48
N ALA A 98 -2.56 -11.57 5.18
CA ALA A 98 -2.82 -11.07 3.84
C ALA A 98 -1.66 -10.21 3.33
N MET A 99 -1.13 -9.31 4.15
CA MET A 99 0.04 -8.48 3.83
C MET A 99 1.30 -9.33 3.61
N LYS A 100 1.53 -10.34 4.43
CA LYS A 100 2.71 -11.22 4.29
C LYS A 100 2.68 -12.03 2.99
N GLN A 101 1.52 -12.46 2.52
CA GLN A 101 1.40 -13.13 1.23
C GLN A 101 1.76 -12.21 0.06
N PHE A 102 1.46 -10.92 0.17
CA PHE A 102 1.84 -9.91 -0.81
C PHE A 102 3.37 -9.76 -0.91
N ASP A 103 4.09 -9.79 0.22
CA ASP A 103 5.55 -9.65 0.26
C ASP A 103 6.28 -10.76 -0.47
N VAL A 104 5.84 -12.01 -0.26
CA VAL A 104 6.42 -13.18 -0.92
C VAL A 104 6.29 -13.08 -2.44
N LEU A 105 5.20 -12.49 -2.95
CA LEU A 105 4.97 -12.31 -4.38
C LEU A 105 5.89 -11.26 -5.00
N ASN A 106 6.28 -10.23 -4.24
CA ASN A 106 7.16 -9.16 -4.74
C ASN A 106 8.65 -9.52 -4.73
N GLN A 107 9.08 -10.53 -3.97
CA GLN A 107 10.48 -10.95 -3.87
C GLN A 107 10.98 -11.77 -5.07
N ILE A 108 10.11 -12.24 -5.97
CA ILE A 108 10.45 -13.18 -7.06
C ILE A 108 11.32 -12.55 -8.17
N ASN A 109 11.48 -11.22 -8.22
CA ASN A 109 12.18 -10.53 -9.31
C ASN A 109 13.64 -10.13 -9.05
N GLY A 110 14.26 -10.58 -7.95
CA GLY A 110 15.58 -10.10 -7.50
C GLY A 110 16.82 -10.78 -8.08
N ASP A 111 16.72 -11.92 -8.75
CA ASP A 111 17.86 -12.82 -8.97
C ASP A 111 18.40 -12.90 -10.41
N ILE A 112 18.27 -11.82 -11.21
CA ILE A 112 18.91 -11.79 -12.54
C ILE A 112 20.43 -11.67 -12.34
N PRO A 113 21.24 -12.62 -12.88
CA PRO A 113 22.70 -12.57 -12.73
C PRO A 113 23.28 -11.45 -13.57
N VAL A 114 24.17 -10.66 -12.98
CA VAL A 114 24.90 -9.54 -13.61
C VAL A 114 26.38 -9.83 -13.57
N THR A 115 27.07 -9.66 -14.71
CA THR A 115 28.51 -9.84 -14.82
C THR A 115 29.23 -8.57 -14.42
N VAL A 116 30.01 -8.63 -13.36
CA VAL A 116 30.79 -7.50 -12.80
C VAL A 116 32.28 -7.81 -12.72
N VAL A 117 33.09 -6.77 -12.67
CA VAL A 117 34.53 -6.87 -12.36
C VAL A 117 34.71 -6.43 -10.91
N ARG A 118 35.14 -7.33 -10.05
CA ARG A 118 35.48 -7.06 -8.63
C ARG A 118 36.80 -7.75 -8.26
N ASN A 119 37.64 -7.11 -7.47
CA ASN A 119 38.96 -7.66 -7.05
C ASN A 119 39.83 -8.12 -8.24
N GLY A 120 39.73 -7.50 -9.40
CA GLY A 120 40.45 -7.90 -10.60
C GLY A 120 39.93 -9.19 -11.26
N ASN A 121 38.76 -9.68 -10.88
CA ASN A 121 38.15 -10.89 -11.43
C ASN A 121 36.74 -10.57 -12.00
N ILE A 122 36.37 -11.30 -13.05
CA ILE A 122 34.99 -11.27 -13.56
C ILE A 122 34.17 -12.24 -12.73
N THR A 123 33.08 -11.73 -12.13
CA THR A 123 32.20 -12.49 -11.24
C THR A 123 30.74 -12.22 -11.60
N GLN A 124 29.87 -13.20 -11.42
CA GLN A 124 28.43 -13.00 -11.52
C GLN A 124 27.82 -12.77 -10.15
N ILE A 125 27.02 -11.73 -10.03
CA ILE A 125 26.29 -11.36 -8.80
C ILE A 125 24.81 -11.13 -9.13
N PRO A 126 23.90 -11.28 -8.15
CA PRO A 126 22.50 -10.88 -8.31
C PRO A 126 22.39 -9.38 -8.65
N LYS A 127 21.39 -9.00 -9.46
CA LYS A 127 21.13 -7.58 -9.82
C LYS A 127 20.98 -6.69 -8.57
N SER A 128 20.36 -7.21 -7.52
CA SER A 128 20.16 -6.52 -6.24
C SER A 128 21.46 -6.19 -5.49
N GLU A 129 22.55 -6.90 -5.78
CA GLU A 129 23.85 -6.69 -5.13
C GLU A 129 24.78 -5.72 -5.88
N VAL A 130 24.37 -5.20 -7.03
CA VAL A 130 25.10 -4.18 -7.76
C VAL A 130 25.14 -2.89 -6.95
N VAL A 131 26.30 -2.27 -6.82
CA VAL A 131 26.50 -1.02 -6.08
C VAL A 131 27.07 0.09 -6.96
N VAL A 132 26.94 1.33 -6.52
CA VAL A 132 27.56 2.48 -7.20
C VAL A 132 29.07 2.25 -7.31
N ASN A 133 29.66 2.65 -8.45
CA ASN A 133 31.05 2.43 -8.87
C ASN A 133 31.42 0.98 -9.25
N ASP A 134 30.50 0.02 -9.28
CA ASP A 134 30.76 -1.27 -9.88
C ASP A 134 31.06 -1.13 -11.38
N ILE A 135 31.98 -1.98 -11.86
CA ILE A 135 32.25 -2.12 -13.29
C ILE A 135 31.45 -3.31 -13.80
N VAL A 136 30.47 -3.01 -14.67
CA VAL A 136 29.56 -4.02 -15.24
C VAL A 136 29.91 -4.26 -16.70
N ILE A 137 29.88 -5.50 -17.12
CA ILE A 137 30.05 -5.92 -18.51
C ILE A 137 28.67 -6.18 -19.10
N LEU A 138 28.38 -5.50 -20.20
CA LEU A 138 27.11 -5.63 -20.92
C LEU A 138 27.35 -6.27 -22.29
N GLU A 139 26.55 -7.26 -22.61
CA GLU A 139 26.57 -7.99 -23.87
C GLU A 139 25.17 -8.03 -24.50
N THR A 140 25.13 -8.33 -25.79
CA THR A 140 23.89 -8.46 -26.55
C THR A 140 22.87 -9.37 -25.83
N GLY A 141 21.65 -8.91 -25.70
CA GLY A 141 20.54 -9.61 -25.03
C GLY A 141 20.44 -9.41 -23.52
N MET A 142 21.41 -8.75 -22.89
CA MET A 142 21.37 -8.44 -21.46
C MET A 142 20.49 -7.21 -21.18
N GLU A 143 19.88 -7.19 -19.99
CA GLU A 143 19.25 -6.01 -19.42
C GLU A 143 20.29 -5.19 -18.64
N VAL A 144 20.29 -3.87 -18.80
CA VAL A 144 21.13 -2.95 -18.04
C VAL A 144 20.69 -2.96 -16.58
N PRO A 145 21.53 -3.35 -15.62
CA PRO A 145 21.11 -3.59 -14.24
C PRO A 145 20.88 -2.31 -13.42
N ALA A 146 21.60 -1.24 -13.75
CA ALA A 146 21.60 0.03 -13.03
C ALA A 146 21.98 1.17 -13.98
N ASP A 147 21.73 2.42 -13.60
CA ASP A 147 22.19 3.55 -14.40
C ASP A 147 23.72 3.65 -14.34
N GLY A 148 24.32 3.94 -15.47
CA GLY A 148 25.78 3.96 -15.57
C GLY A 148 26.34 4.83 -16.68
N GLU A 149 27.66 5.02 -16.61
CA GLU A 149 28.47 5.69 -17.62
C GLU A 149 29.21 4.66 -18.46
N VAL A 150 29.17 4.82 -19.77
CA VAL A 150 29.91 3.97 -20.72
C VAL A 150 31.38 4.34 -20.65
N LEU A 151 32.20 3.41 -20.21
CA LEU A 151 33.66 3.52 -20.21
C LEU A 151 34.24 3.11 -21.57
N GLU A 152 33.76 1.97 -22.09
CA GLU A 152 34.13 1.44 -23.38
C GLU A 152 32.93 0.82 -24.07
N SER A 153 32.85 0.97 -25.38
CA SER A 153 31.79 0.34 -26.18
C SER A 153 32.30 -0.07 -27.54
N VAL A 154 31.79 -1.19 -28.03
CA VAL A 154 32.00 -1.68 -29.38
C VAL A 154 30.66 -1.93 -30.04
N SER A 155 30.26 -1.09 -30.97
CA SER A 155 28.98 -1.16 -31.71
C SER A 155 27.76 -1.34 -30.76
N MET A 156 27.81 -0.72 -29.60
CA MET A 156 26.78 -0.87 -28.56
C MET A 156 25.51 -0.12 -28.98
N GLN A 157 24.41 -0.85 -29.03
CA GLN A 157 23.06 -0.31 -29.24
C GLN A 157 22.13 -0.77 -28.14
N ILE A 158 21.39 0.17 -27.57
CA ILE A 158 20.45 -0.08 -26.47
C ILE A 158 19.04 0.36 -26.89
N ASN A 159 18.07 -0.49 -26.62
CA ASN A 159 16.66 -0.15 -26.74
C ASN A 159 16.19 0.53 -25.43
N GLU A 160 15.89 1.83 -25.53
CA GLU A 160 15.43 2.66 -24.43
C GLU A 160 13.90 2.86 -24.43
N SER A 161 13.15 2.09 -25.21
CA SER A 161 11.71 2.25 -25.37
C SER A 161 10.92 2.19 -24.07
N LYS A 162 11.39 1.44 -23.08
CA LYS A 162 10.78 1.36 -21.74
C LYS A 162 10.74 2.72 -21.00
N LEU A 163 11.65 3.65 -21.34
CA LEU A 163 11.76 4.96 -20.71
C LEU A 163 11.36 6.11 -21.64
N THR A 164 11.64 5.96 -22.96
CA THR A 164 11.44 7.03 -23.95
C THR A 164 10.21 6.80 -24.85
N GLY A 165 9.67 5.59 -24.89
CA GLY A 165 8.64 5.18 -25.84
C GLY A 165 9.16 4.96 -27.28
N GLU A 166 10.44 5.28 -27.57
CA GLU A 166 11.02 5.18 -28.90
C GLU A 166 11.63 3.79 -29.15
N SER A 167 11.21 3.12 -30.22
CA SER A 167 11.66 1.77 -30.56
C SER A 167 13.04 1.71 -31.25
N VAL A 168 13.55 2.84 -31.70
CA VAL A 168 14.85 2.87 -32.36
C VAL A 168 15.96 2.72 -31.32
N ALA A 169 16.82 1.72 -31.55
CA ALA A 169 17.95 1.50 -30.65
C ALA A 169 18.95 2.67 -30.76
N VAL A 170 19.42 3.12 -29.58
CA VAL A 170 20.34 4.26 -29.47
C VAL A 170 21.77 3.73 -29.37
N THR A 171 22.66 4.27 -30.18
CA THR A 171 24.10 3.95 -30.12
C THR A 171 24.70 4.59 -28.87
N LYS A 172 25.40 3.79 -28.06
CA LYS A 172 26.09 4.24 -26.85
C LYS A 172 27.60 4.28 -27.04
N LEU A 173 28.18 5.42 -26.65
CA LEU A 173 29.59 5.73 -26.81
C LEU A 173 30.17 6.26 -25.50
N SER A 174 31.46 6.02 -25.24
CA SER A 174 32.13 6.68 -24.13
C SER A 174 32.27 8.18 -24.36
N LYS A 175 32.43 8.96 -23.29
CA LYS A 175 32.66 10.42 -23.38
C LYS A 175 33.89 10.75 -24.30
N GLU A 176 34.96 9.97 -24.16
CA GLU A 176 36.19 10.13 -24.96
C GLU A 176 35.95 9.90 -26.45
N ASN A 177 35.02 8.99 -26.78
CA ASN A 177 34.72 8.63 -28.18
C ASN A 177 33.53 9.46 -28.75
N GLY A 178 33.24 10.60 -28.15
CA GLY A 178 32.23 11.54 -28.68
C GLY A 178 30.81 11.34 -28.10
N GLY A 179 30.65 10.52 -27.05
CA GLY A 179 29.38 10.33 -26.37
C GLY A 179 28.85 11.59 -25.64
N ASP A 180 29.72 12.59 -25.45
CA ASP A 180 29.40 13.88 -24.84
C ASP A 180 28.87 14.93 -25.86
N LYS A 181 28.87 14.60 -27.16
CA LYS A 181 28.32 15.49 -28.19
C LYS A 181 26.80 15.49 -28.07
N ASP A 182 26.26 16.69 -27.86
CA ASP A 182 24.82 16.94 -27.70
C ASP A 182 24.05 16.45 -28.93
N ASN A 183 23.50 15.25 -28.84
CA ASN A 183 22.71 14.68 -29.92
C ASN A 183 21.23 15.03 -29.67
N LYS A 184 20.79 16.17 -30.23
CA LYS A 184 19.41 16.68 -30.11
C LYS A 184 18.29 15.68 -30.47
N LYS A 185 18.65 14.49 -30.94
CA LYS A 185 17.71 13.44 -31.37
C LYS A 185 17.45 12.38 -30.30
N THR A 186 18.18 12.38 -29.19
CA THR A 186 18.04 11.37 -28.14
C THR A 186 17.65 12.03 -26.80
N ALA A 187 16.76 11.41 -26.05
CA ALA A 187 16.30 11.92 -24.76
C ALA A 187 17.43 11.93 -23.70
N TYR A 188 18.40 11.02 -23.83
CA TYR A 188 19.54 10.88 -22.91
C TYR A 188 20.87 10.90 -23.68
N PRO A 189 21.95 11.37 -23.05
CA PRO A 189 23.28 11.41 -23.66
C PRO A 189 23.77 10.00 -24.06
N ALA A 190 24.56 9.94 -25.13
CA ALA A 190 25.09 8.67 -25.64
C ALA A 190 26.05 7.96 -24.67
N TRP A 191 26.65 8.67 -23.72
CA TRP A 191 27.51 8.09 -22.70
C TRP A 191 26.75 7.49 -21.50
N LYS A 192 25.45 7.83 -21.32
CA LYS A 192 24.64 7.35 -20.22
C LYS A 192 23.85 6.10 -20.65
N VAL A 193 23.90 5.05 -19.85
CA VAL A 193 23.03 3.87 -19.95
C VAL A 193 22.05 3.85 -18.79
N LEU A 194 20.86 3.34 -19.03
CA LEU A 194 19.74 3.43 -18.11
C LEU A 194 19.30 2.04 -17.65
N SER A 195 19.02 1.91 -16.40
CA SER A 195 18.49 0.69 -15.78
C SER A 195 17.24 0.19 -16.49
N SER A 196 17.09 -1.14 -16.56
CA SER A 196 15.95 -1.83 -17.18
C SER A 196 15.80 -1.66 -18.68
N THR A 197 16.77 -1.04 -19.38
CA THR A 197 16.86 -1.02 -20.84
C THR A 197 17.56 -2.27 -21.37
N ASN A 198 17.36 -2.64 -22.63
CA ASN A 198 17.88 -3.88 -23.20
C ASN A 198 18.98 -3.61 -24.22
N VAL A 199 20.07 -4.35 -24.12
CA VAL A 199 21.15 -4.34 -25.12
C VAL A 199 20.70 -5.10 -26.36
N VAL A 200 20.60 -4.38 -27.48
CA VAL A 200 20.20 -4.95 -28.79
C VAL A 200 21.37 -5.56 -29.50
N SER A 201 22.52 -4.88 -29.50
CA SER A 201 23.76 -5.36 -30.14
C SER A 201 24.98 -4.76 -29.49
N GLY A 202 26.12 -5.40 -29.68
CA GLY A 202 27.43 -4.94 -29.25
C GLY A 202 27.79 -5.33 -27.82
N TYR A 203 28.85 -4.68 -27.36
CA TYR A 203 29.49 -4.92 -26.07
C TYR A 203 29.86 -3.59 -25.43
N ALA A 204 29.72 -3.49 -24.13
CA ALA A 204 30.20 -2.33 -23.38
C ALA A 204 30.69 -2.69 -21.98
N VAL A 205 31.61 -1.89 -21.48
CA VAL A 205 31.98 -1.83 -20.07
C VAL A 205 31.44 -0.52 -19.52
N ILE A 206 30.65 -0.61 -18.49
CA ILE A 206 30.02 0.54 -17.84
C ILE A 206 30.46 0.67 -16.39
N LYS A 207 30.47 1.89 -15.89
CA LYS A 207 30.62 2.21 -14.47
C LYS A 207 29.26 2.61 -13.92
N VAL A 208 28.78 1.93 -12.90
CA VAL A 208 27.50 2.23 -12.25
C VAL A 208 27.57 3.58 -11.54
N THR A 209 26.62 4.46 -11.84
CA THR A 209 26.51 5.80 -11.23
C THR A 209 25.38 5.90 -10.23
N GLU A 210 24.26 5.24 -10.50
CA GLU A 210 23.06 5.26 -9.66
C GLU A 210 22.44 3.86 -9.56
N VAL A 211 21.87 3.53 -8.37
CA VAL A 211 21.28 2.22 -8.10
C VAL A 211 19.90 2.40 -7.47
N GLY A 212 19.04 1.40 -7.60
CA GLY A 212 17.73 1.31 -6.96
C GLY A 212 16.84 2.53 -7.21
N GLU A 213 16.38 3.17 -6.15
CA GLU A 213 15.46 4.32 -6.22
C GLU A 213 16.06 5.58 -6.88
N HIS A 214 17.38 5.67 -6.96
CA HIS A 214 18.07 6.80 -7.54
C HIS A 214 18.19 6.72 -9.08
N THR A 215 17.98 5.53 -9.66
CA THR A 215 17.95 5.37 -11.13
C THR A 215 16.76 6.09 -11.75
N GLU A 216 16.81 6.40 -13.05
CA GLU A 216 15.70 7.08 -13.75
C GLU A 216 14.39 6.27 -13.66
N ILE A 217 14.47 4.96 -13.87
CA ILE A 217 13.31 4.06 -13.70
C ILE A 217 12.88 3.96 -12.23
N GLY A 218 13.83 4.00 -11.29
CA GLY A 218 13.58 4.01 -9.86
C GLY A 218 12.81 5.24 -9.41
N LYS A 219 13.20 6.43 -9.85
CA LYS A 219 12.50 7.71 -9.60
C LYS A 219 11.05 7.63 -10.09
N THR A 220 10.83 7.21 -11.34
CA THR A 220 9.51 7.05 -11.92
C THR A 220 8.67 6.02 -11.17
N THR A 221 9.27 4.90 -10.78
CA THR A 221 8.61 3.86 -9.99
C THR A 221 8.24 4.37 -8.61
N LYS A 222 9.14 5.10 -7.94
CA LYS A 222 8.89 5.71 -6.62
C LYS A 222 7.77 6.74 -6.68
N GLU A 223 7.73 7.57 -7.71
CA GLU A 223 6.63 8.51 -7.94
C GLU A 223 5.31 7.78 -8.21
N ALA A 224 5.32 6.74 -9.01
CA ALA A 224 4.15 5.89 -9.26
C ALA A 224 3.69 5.12 -7.99
N LEU A 225 4.61 4.84 -7.07
CA LEU A 225 4.30 4.22 -5.77
C LEU A 225 3.88 5.24 -4.71
N LYS A 226 4.30 6.51 -4.84
CA LYS A 226 3.92 7.64 -3.99
C LYS A 226 2.52 8.06 -4.30
N GLU A 227 1.59 7.65 -4.09
CA GLU A 227 0.34 8.20 -4.12
C GLU A 227 -0.63 7.80 -5.01
N ASN A 228 -1.63 7.61 -4.88
CA ASN A 228 -2.84 8.17 -4.48
C ASN A 228 -3.56 7.20 -3.53
N ASP A 229 -3.78 7.60 -2.31
CA ASP A 229 -4.72 6.99 -1.37
C ASP A 229 -6.18 7.18 -1.83
N GLU A 230 -6.41 7.36 -3.12
CA GLU A 230 -7.76 7.32 -3.65
C GLU A 230 -8.29 5.91 -3.55
N ALA A 231 -9.27 5.75 -2.64
CA ALA A 231 -9.98 4.50 -2.48
C ALA A 231 -10.56 4.02 -3.83
N SER A 232 -10.40 2.74 -4.12
CA SER A 232 -10.95 2.13 -5.33
C SER A 232 -12.48 2.24 -5.40
N PRO A 233 -13.10 2.12 -6.58
CA PRO A 233 -14.56 2.15 -6.71
C PRO A 233 -15.26 1.12 -5.81
N LEU A 234 -14.74 -0.09 -5.68
CA LEU A 234 -15.27 -1.12 -4.78
C LEU A 234 -15.11 -0.71 -3.32
N GLN A 235 -13.95 -0.19 -2.95
CA GLN A 235 -13.72 0.29 -1.59
C GLN A 235 -14.67 1.40 -1.23
N LYS A 236 -14.91 2.39 -2.11
CA LYS A 236 -15.92 3.44 -1.91
C LYS A 236 -17.34 2.87 -1.73
N GLN A 237 -17.69 1.83 -2.47
CA GLN A 237 -19.00 1.14 -2.31
C GLN A 237 -19.08 0.37 -1.00
N LEU A 238 -18.00 -0.33 -0.61
CA LEU A 238 -17.94 -1.06 0.64
C LEU A 238 -17.99 -0.12 1.85
N ASP A 239 -17.26 1.01 1.79
CA ASP A 239 -17.29 2.03 2.84
C ASP A 239 -18.69 2.63 2.99
N LYS A 240 -19.38 2.94 1.89
CA LYS A 240 -20.79 3.38 1.93
C LYS A 240 -21.73 2.34 2.54
N THR A 241 -21.50 1.06 2.20
CA THR A 241 -22.30 -0.03 2.78
C THR A 241 -22.01 -0.19 4.27
N ALA A 242 -20.74 -0.14 4.68
CA ALA A 242 -20.34 -0.20 6.07
C ALA A 242 -20.89 1.00 6.87
N GLN A 243 -20.84 2.21 6.32
CA GLN A 243 -21.46 3.40 6.88
C GLN A 243 -22.98 3.23 7.08
N ALA A 244 -23.69 2.71 6.09
CA ALA A 244 -25.13 2.48 6.18
C ALA A 244 -25.47 1.49 7.30
N ILE A 245 -24.72 0.37 7.39
CA ILE A 245 -24.88 -0.63 8.45
C ILE A 245 -24.54 -0.01 9.81
N GLY A 246 -23.47 0.77 9.91
CA GLY A 246 -23.07 1.45 11.13
C GLY A 246 -24.14 2.42 11.65
N VAL A 247 -24.72 3.24 10.75
CA VAL A 247 -25.82 4.16 11.10
C VAL A 247 -27.05 3.39 11.61
N ILE A 248 -27.44 2.31 10.93
CA ILE A 248 -28.58 1.47 11.33
C ILE A 248 -28.29 0.81 12.69
N ALA A 249 -27.12 0.22 12.86
CA ALA A 249 -26.73 -0.43 14.11
C ALA A 249 -26.74 0.56 15.29
N PHE A 250 -26.21 1.75 15.08
CA PHE A 250 -26.23 2.82 16.09
C PHE A 250 -27.62 3.28 16.45
N ALA A 251 -28.51 3.47 15.45
CA ALA A 251 -29.90 3.86 15.68
C ALA A 251 -30.67 2.78 16.48
N ILE A 252 -30.49 1.49 16.12
CA ILE A 252 -31.12 0.38 16.84
C ILE A 252 -30.56 0.28 18.27
N ALA A 253 -29.26 0.43 18.46
CA ALA A 253 -28.62 0.39 19.77
C ALA A 253 -29.10 1.56 20.67
N GLY A 254 -29.24 2.76 20.12
CA GLY A 254 -29.76 3.90 20.83
C GLY A 254 -31.23 3.73 21.26
N LEU A 255 -32.07 3.18 20.34
CA LEU A 255 -33.44 2.83 20.63
C LEU A 255 -33.52 1.74 21.74
N LEU A 256 -32.70 0.69 21.62
CA LEU A 256 -32.66 -0.39 22.62
C LEU A 256 -32.24 0.16 23.97
N PHE A 257 -31.19 0.98 24.02
CA PHE A 257 -30.74 1.59 25.27
C PHE A 257 -31.86 2.42 25.93
N GLY A 258 -32.51 3.29 25.14
CA GLY A 258 -33.65 4.09 25.63
C GLY A 258 -34.80 3.24 26.15
N MET A 259 -35.17 2.16 25.44
CA MET A 259 -36.20 1.23 25.87
C MET A 259 -35.80 0.49 27.15
N LEU A 260 -34.54 0.04 27.27
CA LEU A 260 -34.05 -0.64 28.46
C LEU A 260 -34.04 0.28 29.68
N VAL A 261 -33.63 1.53 29.54
CA VAL A 261 -33.68 2.55 30.61
C VAL A 261 -35.12 2.83 31.01
N ALA A 262 -36.01 3.04 30.04
CA ALA A 262 -37.45 3.24 30.33
C ALA A 262 -38.04 2.03 31.07
N ARG A 263 -37.74 0.82 30.63
CA ARG A 263 -38.14 -0.42 31.31
C ARG A 263 -37.61 -0.47 32.74
N GLY A 264 -36.31 -0.16 32.95
CA GLY A 264 -35.66 -0.15 34.24
C GLY A 264 -36.37 0.77 35.24
N TYR A 265 -36.86 1.94 34.79
CA TYR A 265 -37.72 2.80 35.62
C TYR A 265 -39.12 2.20 35.87
N MET A 266 -39.74 1.57 34.88
CA MET A 266 -41.06 0.97 34.98
C MET A 266 -41.06 -0.28 35.88
N SER A 267 -39.98 -1.08 35.85
CA SER A 267 -39.82 -2.29 36.65
C SER A 267 -39.25 -2.06 38.06
N ASN A 268 -38.97 -0.79 38.42
CA ASN A 268 -38.28 -0.40 39.64
C ASN A 268 -36.88 -1.06 39.80
N GLU A 269 -36.22 -1.41 38.69
CA GLU A 269 -34.82 -1.81 38.70
C GLU A 269 -33.89 -0.60 38.88
N ILE A 270 -34.31 0.57 38.34
CA ILE A 270 -33.66 1.85 38.56
C ILE A 270 -34.42 2.57 39.66
N ILE A 271 -33.85 2.55 40.87
CA ILE A 271 -34.44 3.13 42.09
C ILE A 271 -33.54 4.32 42.46
N ALA A 272 -34.03 5.52 42.28
CA ALA A 272 -33.36 6.72 42.73
C ALA A 272 -34.39 7.74 43.21
N ASP A 273 -34.06 8.44 44.29
CA ASP A 273 -34.79 9.60 44.72
C ASP A 273 -34.64 10.76 43.74
N MET A 274 -35.31 11.88 43.96
CA MET A 274 -35.24 13.02 43.04
C MET A 274 -33.79 13.50 42.84
N ASN A 275 -32.98 13.50 43.88
CA ASN A 275 -31.58 13.95 43.82
C ASN A 275 -30.69 12.92 43.07
N GLY A 276 -30.91 11.63 43.32
CA GLY A 276 -30.27 10.54 42.57
C GLY A 276 -30.61 10.57 41.11
N ASN A 277 -31.87 10.85 40.74
CA ASN A 277 -32.29 11.02 39.34
C ASN A 277 -31.61 12.21 38.64
N ILE A 278 -31.39 13.34 39.32
CA ILE A 278 -30.64 14.48 38.81
C ILE A 278 -29.18 14.07 38.52
N LEU A 279 -28.56 13.31 39.41
CA LEU A 279 -27.19 12.84 39.26
C LEU A 279 -27.05 11.82 38.11
N LEU A 280 -27.99 10.86 38.02
CA LEU A 280 -28.06 9.90 36.91
C LEU A 280 -28.29 10.60 35.58
N GLY A 281 -29.19 11.58 35.52
CA GLY A 281 -29.41 12.40 34.32
C GLY A 281 -28.19 13.20 33.91
N ALA A 282 -27.49 13.80 34.86
CA ALA A 282 -26.21 14.50 34.60
C ALA A 282 -25.13 13.54 34.13
N ALA A 283 -25.06 12.32 34.67
CA ALA A 283 -24.11 11.28 34.25
C ALA A 283 -24.39 10.81 32.81
N LEU A 284 -25.66 10.58 32.46
CA LEU A 284 -26.06 10.20 31.09
C LEU A 284 -25.80 11.32 30.09
N LEU A 285 -26.13 12.56 30.41
CA LEU A 285 -25.88 13.72 29.56
C LEU A 285 -24.37 13.98 29.39
N GLY A 286 -23.63 13.91 30.48
CA GLY A 286 -22.18 14.05 30.47
C GLY A 286 -21.49 12.95 29.67
N GLY A 287 -21.95 11.71 29.80
CA GLY A 287 -21.51 10.57 29.00
C GLY A 287 -21.81 10.78 27.51
N PHE A 288 -23.01 11.23 27.17
CA PHE A 288 -23.38 11.55 25.77
C PHE A 288 -22.50 12.64 25.16
N ILE A 289 -22.18 13.69 25.92
CA ILE A 289 -21.26 14.76 25.49
C ILE A 289 -19.84 14.24 25.37
N ALA A 290 -19.35 13.46 26.33
CA ALA A 290 -18.00 12.86 26.27
C ALA A 290 -17.82 11.99 25.03
N MET A 291 -18.89 11.30 24.60
CA MET A 291 -18.90 10.41 23.43
C MET A 291 -19.17 11.14 22.10
N THR A 292 -19.16 12.47 22.06
CA THR A 292 -19.43 13.24 20.83
C THR A 292 -18.50 12.84 19.68
N THR A 293 -17.25 12.52 19.95
CA THR A 293 -16.28 12.05 18.95
C THR A 293 -16.61 10.66 18.39
N VAL A 294 -17.49 9.90 19.03
CA VAL A 294 -17.93 8.59 18.56
C VAL A 294 -19.23 8.69 17.75
N TRP A 295 -20.25 9.34 18.27
CA TRP A 295 -21.56 9.35 17.63
C TRP A 295 -21.69 10.45 16.54
N LEU A 296 -20.98 11.58 16.66
CA LEU A 296 -21.09 12.67 15.72
C LEU A 296 -20.58 12.30 14.32
N PRO A 297 -19.46 11.56 14.13
CA PRO A 297 -19.08 11.03 12.80
C PRO A 297 -20.19 10.20 12.15
N ILE A 298 -20.92 9.39 12.92
CA ILE A 298 -22.02 8.56 12.42
C ILE A 298 -23.19 9.44 11.92
N VAL A 299 -23.43 10.58 12.57
CA VAL A 299 -24.41 11.57 12.08
C VAL A 299 -23.94 12.20 10.75
N TYR A 300 -22.67 12.48 10.59
CA TYR A 300 -22.13 12.94 9.31
C TYR A 300 -22.26 11.86 8.23
N ASP A 301 -21.96 10.59 8.55
CA ASP A 301 -22.15 9.47 7.65
C ASP A 301 -23.61 9.30 7.21
N PHE A 302 -24.56 9.55 8.11
CA PHE A 302 -25.98 9.57 7.78
C PHE A 302 -26.33 10.70 6.78
N PHE A 303 -25.77 11.90 6.94
CA PHE A 303 -25.99 12.99 5.98
C PHE A 303 -25.36 12.69 4.63
N ASP A 304 -24.20 12.06 4.60
CA ASP A 304 -23.51 11.61 3.39
C ASP A 304 -24.34 10.58 2.61
N LEU A 305 -24.93 9.61 3.31
CA LEU A 305 -25.83 8.62 2.72
C LEU A 305 -27.09 9.22 2.06
N ILE A 306 -27.57 10.37 2.56
CA ILE A 306 -28.72 11.10 1.98
C ILE A 306 -28.29 12.03 0.84
N GLY A 307 -26.99 12.04 0.47
CA GLY A 307 -26.47 12.91 -0.60
C GLY A 307 -26.21 14.37 -0.16
N LYS A 308 -26.12 14.62 1.14
CA LYS A 308 -25.74 15.92 1.70
C LYS A 308 -24.32 15.80 2.28
N GLU A 309 -23.34 15.75 1.41
CA GLU A 309 -21.92 15.71 1.83
C GLU A 309 -21.60 16.95 2.67
N LYS A 310 -21.14 16.71 3.91
CA LYS A 310 -20.63 17.74 4.81
C LYS A 310 -19.25 17.33 5.28
N GLU A 311 -18.29 18.22 5.11
CA GLU A 311 -16.93 17.97 5.61
C GLU A 311 -16.94 17.77 7.13
N LYS A 312 -16.34 16.66 7.58
CA LYS A 312 -16.16 16.38 9.02
C LYS A 312 -15.18 17.40 9.60
N PRO A 313 -15.50 18.06 10.71
CA PRO A 313 -14.57 18.98 11.37
C PRO A 313 -13.29 18.27 11.80
N LYS A 314 -12.13 18.83 11.48
CA LYS A 314 -10.80 18.25 11.80
C LYS A 314 -10.56 17.95 13.28
N TRP A 315 -11.27 18.61 14.19
CA TRP A 315 -11.15 18.34 15.62
C TRP A 315 -11.76 17.01 16.05
N LEU A 316 -12.72 16.45 15.29
CA LEU A 316 -13.33 15.14 15.55
C LEU A 316 -12.32 13.99 15.49
N GLU A 317 -11.35 14.06 14.57
CA GLU A 317 -10.32 13.04 14.35
C GLU A 317 -9.06 13.27 15.22
N SER A 318 -9.01 14.42 15.90
CA SER A 318 -7.87 14.83 16.70
C SER A 318 -7.93 14.22 18.11
N LYS A 319 -6.80 13.72 18.64
CA LYS A 319 -6.66 13.30 20.05
C LYS A 319 -7.07 14.42 21.02
N THR A 320 -6.88 15.68 20.64
CA THR A 320 -7.31 16.86 21.43
C THR A 320 -8.84 17.04 21.42
N GLY A 321 -9.52 16.61 20.38
CA GLY A 321 -10.99 16.65 20.29
C GLY A 321 -11.62 15.73 21.34
N PHE A 322 -11.15 14.48 21.41
CA PHE A 322 -11.60 13.52 22.43
C PHE A 322 -11.40 14.06 23.86
N LEU A 323 -10.22 14.60 24.17
CA LEU A 323 -9.95 15.17 25.49
C LEU A 323 -10.88 16.35 25.84
N LYS A 324 -11.21 17.20 24.87
CA LYS A 324 -12.14 18.34 25.06
C LYS A 324 -13.57 17.87 25.35
N THR A 325 -14.08 16.90 24.57
CA THR A 325 -15.44 16.36 24.77
C THR A 325 -15.52 15.58 26.08
N ALA A 326 -14.51 14.80 26.44
CA ALA A 326 -14.41 14.11 27.72
C ALA A 326 -14.40 15.10 28.89
N ALA A 327 -13.60 16.18 28.81
CA ALA A 327 -13.57 17.23 29.83
C ALA A 327 -14.91 17.97 29.95
N ALA A 328 -15.59 18.25 28.83
CA ALA A 328 -16.92 18.82 28.83
C ALA A 328 -17.96 17.89 29.49
N GLY A 329 -17.92 16.60 29.19
CA GLY A 329 -18.77 15.59 29.83
C GLY A 329 -18.55 15.52 31.34
N ILE A 330 -17.30 15.47 31.77
CA ILE A 330 -16.94 15.50 33.21
C ILE A 330 -17.45 16.78 33.88
N ALA A 331 -17.34 17.93 33.21
CA ALA A 331 -17.84 19.19 33.74
C ALA A 331 -19.37 19.17 33.95
N VAL A 332 -20.13 18.53 33.05
CA VAL A 332 -21.58 18.37 33.21
C VAL A 332 -21.93 17.48 34.41
N VAL A 333 -21.22 16.37 34.59
CA VAL A 333 -21.39 15.48 35.77
C VAL A 333 -21.05 16.24 37.06
N ALA A 334 -19.95 17.01 37.05
CA ALA A 334 -19.56 17.82 38.21
C ALA A 334 -20.61 18.92 38.53
N LEU A 335 -21.20 19.57 37.51
CA LEU A 335 -22.30 20.53 37.68
C LEU A 335 -23.52 19.83 38.31
N GLY A 336 -23.89 18.64 37.85
CA GLY A 336 -24.96 17.84 38.44
C GLY A 336 -24.67 17.54 39.90
N ALA A 337 -23.45 17.13 40.24
CA ALA A 337 -23.05 16.85 41.61
C ALA A 337 -23.08 18.11 42.50
N VAL A 338 -22.63 19.26 42.01
CA VAL A 338 -22.71 20.55 42.70
C VAL A 338 -24.17 20.94 42.92
N THR A 339 -25.04 20.76 41.92
CA THR A 339 -26.48 21.04 42.03
C THR A 339 -27.14 20.21 43.13
N VAL A 340 -26.85 18.90 43.13
CA VAL A 340 -27.37 18.02 44.21
C VAL A 340 -26.82 18.42 45.56
N GLN A 341 -25.54 18.78 45.70
CA GLN A 341 -24.93 19.24 46.95
C GLN A 341 -25.57 20.53 47.45
N LEU A 342 -25.91 21.48 46.55
CA LEU A 342 -26.55 22.73 46.91
C LEU A 342 -28.03 22.54 47.35
N ILE A 343 -28.73 21.59 46.73
CA ILE A 343 -30.16 21.33 47.01
C ILE A 343 -30.33 20.53 48.28
N SER A 344 -29.54 19.43 48.43
CA SER A 344 -29.76 18.46 49.51
C SER A 344 -28.73 18.52 50.64
N GLY A 345 -27.52 19.05 50.37
CA GLY A 345 -26.40 19.03 51.31
C GLY A 345 -25.76 17.62 51.51
N HIS A 346 -26.33 16.58 50.93
CA HIS A 346 -26.02 15.18 51.22
C HIS A 346 -25.52 14.36 50.02
N LEU A 347 -24.73 14.96 49.13
CA LEU A 347 -24.23 14.31 47.92
C LEU A 347 -23.50 12.97 48.24
N VAL A 348 -22.64 12.98 49.26
CA VAL A 348 -21.82 11.81 49.61
C VAL A 348 -22.71 10.66 50.12
N ASP A 349 -23.74 10.98 50.82
CA ASP A 349 -24.68 9.98 51.38
C ASP A 349 -25.50 9.37 50.25
N ILE A 350 -25.95 10.16 49.26
CA ILE A 350 -26.68 9.71 48.07
C ILE A 350 -25.81 8.75 47.23
N VAL A 351 -24.58 9.12 46.95
CA VAL A 351 -23.66 8.31 46.13
C VAL A 351 -23.29 6.99 46.79
N LYS A 352 -23.34 6.94 48.13
CA LYS A 352 -23.07 5.72 48.92
C LYS A 352 -24.31 4.83 49.15
N THR A 353 -25.51 5.26 48.76
CA THR A 353 -26.70 4.43 48.90
C THR A 353 -26.60 3.20 47.99
N LYS A 354 -26.96 2.02 48.52
CA LYS A 354 -26.98 0.79 47.72
C LYS A 354 -27.89 0.90 46.50
N GLU A 355 -29.01 1.60 46.65
CA GLU A 355 -30.01 1.83 45.60
C GLU A 355 -29.44 2.64 44.44
N PHE A 356 -28.69 3.72 44.73
CA PHE A 356 -28.07 4.54 43.71
C PHE A 356 -26.98 3.75 42.95
N LEU A 357 -26.09 3.05 43.66
CA LEU A 357 -25.05 2.24 43.09
C LEU A 357 -25.61 1.11 42.20
N HIS A 358 -26.69 0.46 42.65
CA HIS A 358 -27.40 -0.52 41.86
C HIS A 358 -27.99 0.08 40.58
N SER A 359 -28.61 1.25 40.66
CA SER A 359 -29.14 1.95 39.51
C SER A 359 -28.07 2.34 38.49
N VAL A 360 -26.90 2.79 38.95
CA VAL A 360 -25.73 3.08 38.08
C VAL A 360 -25.27 1.80 37.36
N GLU A 361 -25.17 0.68 38.06
CA GLU A 361 -24.80 -0.60 37.51
C GLU A 361 -25.78 -1.09 36.44
N VAL A 362 -27.08 -1.04 36.73
CA VAL A 362 -28.15 -1.41 35.78
C VAL A 362 -28.03 -0.57 34.49
N ILE A 363 -27.88 0.74 34.64
CA ILE A 363 -27.68 1.61 33.47
C ILE A 363 -26.41 1.27 32.70
N LEU A 364 -25.31 0.99 33.37
CA LEU A 364 -24.06 0.60 32.75
C LEU A 364 -24.20 -0.73 32.00
N ASN A 365 -24.89 -1.72 32.54
CA ASN A 365 -25.19 -2.99 31.90
C ASN A 365 -26.05 -2.79 30.64
N TYR A 366 -27.09 -1.94 30.69
CA TYR A 366 -27.88 -1.58 29.53
C TYR A 366 -27.03 -0.90 28.46
N PHE A 367 -26.12 -0.02 28.85
CA PHE A 367 -25.17 0.61 27.98
C PHE A 367 -24.21 -0.41 27.31
N MET A 368 -23.68 -1.36 28.08
CA MET A 368 -22.83 -2.45 27.59
C MET A 368 -23.56 -3.31 26.54
N ILE A 369 -24.83 -3.64 26.75
CA ILE A 369 -25.66 -4.38 25.79
C ILE A 369 -25.80 -3.56 24.48
N ALA A 370 -26.09 -2.27 24.59
CA ALA A 370 -26.23 -1.41 23.41
C ALA A 370 -24.92 -1.28 22.62
N VAL A 371 -23.79 -1.10 23.30
CA VAL A 371 -22.47 -1.02 22.65
C VAL A 371 -22.09 -2.35 22.01
N THR A 372 -22.36 -3.48 22.69
CA THR A 372 -22.13 -4.80 22.11
C THR A 372 -22.92 -5.00 20.81
N LEU A 373 -24.16 -4.51 20.76
CA LEU A 373 -24.96 -4.55 19.54
C LEU A 373 -24.34 -3.74 18.41
N ILE A 374 -23.75 -2.57 18.69
CA ILE A 374 -23.04 -1.77 17.69
C ILE A 374 -21.84 -2.55 17.16
N VAL A 375 -21.02 -3.12 18.04
CA VAL A 375 -19.81 -3.89 17.65
C VAL A 375 -20.18 -5.08 16.76
N VAL A 376 -21.21 -5.85 17.14
CA VAL A 376 -21.67 -6.98 16.32
C VAL A 376 -22.26 -6.53 14.99
N GLY A 377 -22.86 -5.35 14.93
CA GLY A 377 -23.45 -4.77 13.72
C GLY A 377 -22.42 -4.26 12.71
N VAL A 378 -21.21 -3.93 13.13
CA VAL A 378 -20.15 -3.45 12.21
C VAL A 378 -19.52 -4.63 11.48
N PRO A 379 -19.54 -4.65 10.13
CA PRO A 379 -19.04 -5.78 9.35
C PRO A 379 -17.50 -5.76 9.23
N GLU A 380 -16.77 -6.01 10.31
CA GLU A 380 -15.30 -6.01 10.34
C GLU A 380 -14.67 -7.00 9.34
N GLY A 381 -15.41 -8.07 8.99
CA GLY A 381 -14.95 -9.07 8.01
C GLY A 381 -14.96 -8.60 6.55
N LEU A 382 -15.61 -7.48 6.24
CA LEU A 382 -15.79 -7.02 4.86
C LEU A 382 -14.48 -6.54 4.21
N PRO A 383 -13.70 -5.63 4.84
CA PRO A 383 -12.38 -5.22 4.33
C PRO A 383 -11.41 -6.40 4.24
N MET A 384 -11.47 -7.32 5.21
CA MET A 384 -10.63 -8.51 5.23
C MET A 384 -10.93 -9.45 4.06
N ALA A 385 -12.21 -9.73 3.77
CA ALA A 385 -12.62 -10.60 2.67
C ALA A 385 -12.16 -10.05 1.32
N THR A 386 -12.23 -8.74 1.12
CA THR A 386 -11.72 -8.07 -0.10
C THR A 386 -10.21 -8.17 -0.21
N THR A 387 -9.47 -7.92 0.86
CA THR A 387 -8.01 -8.04 0.87
C THR A 387 -7.55 -9.45 0.52
N ILE A 388 -8.18 -10.48 1.09
CA ILE A 388 -7.89 -11.89 0.75
C ILE A 388 -8.23 -12.17 -0.72
N GLY A 389 -9.38 -11.70 -1.20
CA GLY A 389 -9.79 -11.86 -2.59
C GLY A 389 -8.81 -11.21 -3.58
N LEU A 390 -8.35 -10.00 -3.29
CA LEU A 390 -7.35 -9.29 -4.09
C LEU A 390 -5.99 -10.01 -4.06
N ALA A 391 -5.54 -10.49 -2.91
CA ALA A 391 -4.30 -11.26 -2.79
C ALA A 391 -4.36 -12.56 -3.62
N TYR A 392 -5.51 -13.26 -3.62
CA TYR A 392 -5.72 -14.43 -4.46
C TYR A 392 -5.70 -14.08 -5.95
N SER A 393 -6.35 -12.98 -6.35
CA SER A 393 -6.35 -12.48 -7.73
C SER A 393 -4.94 -12.14 -8.21
N MET A 394 -4.14 -11.46 -7.40
CA MET A 394 -2.73 -11.18 -7.69
C MET A 394 -1.92 -12.47 -7.92
N LYS A 395 -2.09 -13.48 -7.06
CA LYS A 395 -1.44 -14.78 -7.24
C LYS A 395 -1.83 -15.44 -8.57
N LYS A 396 -3.08 -15.31 -9.00
CA LYS A 396 -3.55 -15.82 -10.28
C LYS A 396 -2.96 -15.04 -11.46
N MET A 397 -2.86 -13.71 -11.35
CA MET A 397 -2.23 -12.83 -12.35
C MET A 397 -0.75 -13.15 -12.51
N LEU A 398 -0.03 -13.36 -11.40
CA LEU A 398 1.39 -13.72 -11.43
C LEU A 398 1.65 -15.03 -12.19
N LYS A 399 0.76 -16.02 -12.06
CA LYS A 399 0.84 -17.27 -12.86
C LYS A 399 0.69 -17.03 -14.38
N GLN A 400 0.15 -15.90 -14.78
CA GLN A 400 0.03 -15.47 -16.16
C GLN A 400 1.11 -14.46 -16.56
N ASN A 401 2.21 -14.38 -15.80
CA ASN A 401 3.32 -13.44 -15.98
C ASN A 401 2.92 -11.96 -15.85
N VAL A 402 1.86 -11.66 -15.11
CA VAL A 402 1.43 -10.30 -14.79
C VAL A 402 1.82 -9.99 -13.34
N LEU A 403 2.84 -9.15 -13.16
CA LEU A 403 3.27 -8.69 -11.85
C LEU A 403 2.50 -7.45 -11.43
N VAL A 404 1.75 -7.56 -10.35
CA VAL A 404 1.01 -6.45 -9.76
C VAL A 404 1.80 -5.87 -8.59
N LYS A 405 2.17 -4.62 -8.67
CA LYS A 405 2.96 -3.92 -7.63
C LYS A 405 2.11 -3.35 -6.49
N ARG A 406 0.81 -3.14 -6.72
CA ARG A 406 -0.15 -2.60 -5.72
C ARG A 406 -1.41 -3.46 -5.71
N MET A 407 -1.85 -3.89 -4.52
CA MET A 407 -3.00 -4.80 -4.38
C MET A 407 -4.29 -4.19 -4.96
N MET A 408 -4.52 -2.91 -4.71
CA MET A 408 -5.69 -2.18 -5.20
C MET A 408 -5.74 -2.07 -6.74
N ALA A 409 -4.57 -2.18 -7.41
CA ALA A 409 -4.51 -2.14 -8.87
C ALA A 409 -5.23 -3.34 -9.54
N CYS A 410 -5.31 -4.49 -8.86
CA CYS A 410 -6.05 -5.65 -9.38
C CYS A 410 -7.53 -5.34 -9.63
N GLU A 411 -8.11 -4.56 -8.74
CA GLU A 411 -9.50 -4.13 -8.85
C GLU A 411 -9.65 -3.00 -9.87
N ALA A 412 -8.78 -1.98 -9.78
CA ALA A 412 -8.81 -0.84 -10.68
C ALA A 412 -8.73 -1.26 -12.16
N ILE A 413 -7.89 -2.27 -12.50
CA ILE A 413 -7.80 -2.82 -13.85
C ILE A 413 -9.17 -3.39 -14.33
N GLY A 414 -9.93 -4.02 -13.44
CA GLY A 414 -11.26 -4.56 -13.75
C GLY A 414 -12.34 -3.48 -13.95
N ALA A 415 -12.15 -2.29 -13.42
CA ALA A 415 -13.10 -1.18 -13.43
C ALA A 415 -12.72 -0.03 -14.37
N VAL A 416 -11.66 -0.19 -15.18
CA VAL A 416 -11.20 0.87 -16.09
C VAL A 416 -12.24 1.20 -17.16
N THR A 417 -12.44 2.47 -17.40
CA THR A 417 -13.29 3.02 -18.46
C THR A 417 -12.48 3.62 -19.60
N VAL A 418 -11.22 3.98 -19.33
CA VAL A 418 -10.28 4.55 -20.30
C VAL A 418 -8.95 3.85 -20.16
N ILE A 419 -8.38 3.38 -21.27
CA ILE A 419 -7.06 2.75 -21.35
C ILE A 419 -6.14 3.67 -22.13
N CYS A 420 -5.13 4.22 -21.46
CA CYS A 420 -4.04 4.96 -22.10
C CYS A 420 -2.90 3.97 -22.35
N THR A 421 -2.56 3.74 -23.60
CA THR A 421 -1.54 2.78 -23.99
C THR A 421 -0.52 3.39 -24.92
N ASP A 422 0.74 2.97 -24.80
CA ASP A 422 1.75 3.26 -25.81
C ASP A 422 1.53 2.37 -27.05
N LYS A 423 2.00 2.82 -28.19
CA LYS A 423 1.89 2.07 -29.45
C LYS A 423 2.95 0.97 -29.53
N THR A 424 4.21 1.33 -29.29
CA THR A 424 5.36 0.51 -29.61
C THR A 424 5.63 -0.56 -28.54
N GLY A 425 5.64 -1.83 -28.94
CA GLY A 425 5.87 -2.94 -28.00
C GLY A 425 4.66 -3.28 -27.11
N THR A 426 3.58 -2.48 -27.14
CA THR A 426 2.33 -2.73 -26.41
C THR A 426 1.22 -3.10 -27.37
N LEU A 427 0.85 -2.22 -28.29
CA LEU A 427 -0.13 -2.51 -29.35
C LEU A 427 0.54 -3.20 -30.55
N THR A 428 1.82 -3.11 -30.69
CA THR A 428 2.64 -3.72 -31.72
C THR A 428 3.68 -4.64 -31.08
N MET A 429 4.21 -5.58 -31.86
CA MET A 429 5.25 -6.51 -31.39
C MET A 429 6.65 -5.89 -31.35
N ASN A 430 6.81 -4.62 -31.70
CA ASN A 430 8.09 -3.97 -31.92
C ASN A 430 9.00 -4.69 -32.93
N GLU A 431 8.38 -5.41 -33.87
CA GLU A 431 9.02 -6.13 -34.95
C GLU A 431 8.57 -5.56 -36.28
N MET A 432 9.54 -5.17 -37.10
CA MET A 432 9.27 -4.77 -38.47
C MET A 432 9.22 -5.99 -39.38
N ARG A 433 8.24 -6.02 -40.28
CA ARG A 433 8.11 -7.08 -41.31
C ARG A 433 7.74 -6.46 -42.64
N VAL A 434 8.32 -6.95 -43.74
CA VAL A 434 7.92 -6.57 -45.08
C VAL A 434 6.53 -7.12 -45.36
N LYS A 435 5.58 -6.22 -45.68
CA LYS A 435 4.19 -6.58 -45.95
C LYS A 435 3.97 -6.84 -47.45
N ALA A 436 4.56 -6.02 -48.29
CA ALA A 436 4.41 -6.10 -49.75
C ALA A 436 5.68 -5.56 -50.43
N LYS A 437 5.94 -5.99 -51.66
CA LYS A 437 6.98 -5.47 -52.53
C LYS A 437 6.34 -4.99 -53.82
N GLU A 438 6.81 -3.85 -54.32
CA GLU A 438 6.47 -3.33 -55.64
C GLU A 438 7.75 -2.85 -56.33
N PHE A 439 8.14 -3.55 -57.40
CA PHE A 439 9.31 -3.20 -58.17
C PHE A 439 8.90 -2.99 -59.63
N GLY A 440 9.48 -1.99 -60.28
CA GLY A 440 9.15 -1.62 -61.66
C GLY A 440 9.64 -2.56 -62.75
N ALA A 441 10.34 -3.65 -62.41
CA ALA A 441 10.85 -4.66 -63.32
C ALA A 441 11.14 -5.98 -62.58
N GLU A 442 11.35 -7.07 -63.32
CA GLU A 442 11.76 -8.38 -62.81
C GLU A 442 13.25 -8.36 -62.42
N ILE A 443 13.59 -7.66 -61.34
CA ILE A 443 14.96 -7.50 -60.81
C ILE A 443 15.12 -8.06 -59.42
N ASP A 444 14.27 -9.02 -59.03
CA ASP A 444 14.19 -9.57 -57.67
C ASP A 444 15.57 -10.04 -57.12
N ASN A 445 16.33 -10.80 -57.93
CA ASN A 445 17.63 -11.31 -57.49
C ASN A 445 18.65 -10.21 -57.21
N PHE A 446 18.68 -9.17 -58.04
CA PHE A 446 19.55 -8.02 -57.85
C PHE A 446 19.19 -7.24 -56.56
N ILE A 447 17.89 -7.09 -56.29
CA ILE A 447 17.41 -6.40 -55.09
C ILE A 447 17.73 -7.23 -53.84
N TYR A 448 17.62 -8.55 -53.89
CA TYR A 448 17.96 -9.43 -52.78
C TYR A 448 19.46 -9.35 -52.46
N GLU A 449 20.30 -9.36 -53.48
CA GLU A 449 21.75 -9.15 -53.29
C GLU A 449 22.04 -7.77 -52.70
N ALA A 450 21.43 -6.71 -53.27
CA ALA A 450 21.60 -5.34 -52.80
C ALA A 450 21.18 -5.17 -51.31
N ILE A 451 20.06 -5.73 -50.91
CA ILE A 451 19.61 -5.73 -49.52
C ILE A 451 20.62 -6.48 -48.61
N SER A 452 21.11 -7.62 -49.08
CA SER A 452 22.03 -8.46 -48.31
C SER A 452 23.40 -7.82 -48.09
N VAL A 453 23.92 -7.11 -49.09
CA VAL A 453 25.25 -6.46 -49.07
C VAL A 453 25.19 -5.09 -48.39
N ASN A 454 24.10 -4.33 -48.58
CA ASN A 454 23.96 -2.97 -48.07
C ASN A 454 23.23 -2.87 -46.74
N SER A 455 23.22 -3.94 -45.95
CA SER A 455 22.57 -3.97 -44.62
C SER A 455 23.62 -3.90 -43.52
N THR A 456 23.36 -3.08 -42.50
CA THR A 456 24.12 -3.07 -41.23
C THR A 456 23.56 -4.04 -40.21
N ALA A 457 22.32 -4.51 -40.42
CA ALA A 457 21.71 -5.55 -39.58
C ALA A 457 22.26 -6.94 -39.94
N ASN A 458 22.13 -7.86 -38.99
CA ASN A 458 22.53 -9.27 -39.13
C ASN A 458 21.35 -10.19 -38.80
N LEU A 459 21.40 -11.43 -39.30
CA LEU A 459 20.46 -12.49 -38.92
C LEU A 459 21.13 -13.47 -37.95
N ASP A 460 20.59 -13.55 -36.75
CA ASP A 460 20.92 -14.62 -35.83
C ASP A 460 20.22 -15.91 -36.26
N ARG A 461 21.00 -16.81 -36.82
CA ARG A 461 20.53 -18.12 -37.34
C ARG A 461 20.47 -19.21 -36.25
N SER A 462 20.86 -18.91 -35.02
CA SER A 462 20.71 -19.84 -33.89
C SER A 462 19.26 -19.98 -33.45
N ALA A 463 18.41 -18.96 -33.72
CA ALA A 463 16.96 -18.98 -33.50
C ALA A 463 16.22 -19.49 -34.74
N LEU A 464 15.12 -20.23 -34.57
CA LEU A 464 14.21 -20.67 -35.62
C LEU A 464 12.81 -20.11 -35.34
N PRO A 465 12.29 -19.19 -36.14
CA PRO A 465 12.90 -18.55 -37.32
C PRO A 465 14.06 -17.59 -36.93
N ALA A 466 15.00 -17.39 -37.86
CA ALA A 466 16.16 -16.51 -37.63
C ALA A 466 15.72 -15.12 -37.22
N LYS A 467 16.32 -14.57 -36.17
CA LYS A 467 15.97 -13.27 -35.59
C LYS A 467 16.88 -12.19 -36.14
N ALA A 468 16.31 -11.05 -36.57
CA ALA A 468 17.09 -9.91 -37.00
C ALA A 468 17.72 -9.21 -35.78
N VAL A 469 19.00 -8.86 -35.90
CA VAL A 469 19.77 -8.12 -34.89
C VAL A 469 20.34 -6.87 -35.55
N GLY A 470 20.13 -5.71 -34.94
CA GLY A 470 20.57 -4.42 -35.46
C GLY A 470 19.37 -3.53 -35.89
N ASN A 471 19.53 -2.75 -36.97
CA ASN A 471 18.48 -1.86 -37.45
C ASN A 471 17.19 -2.63 -37.79
N PRO A 472 16.03 -2.33 -37.16
CA PRO A 472 14.80 -3.09 -37.36
C PRO A 472 14.27 -3.12 -38.78
N THR A 473 14.45 -2.01 -39.55
CA THR A 473 13.99 -1.91 -40.93
C THR A 473 14.83 -2.78 -41.84
N GLU A 474 16.16 -2.69 -41.72
CA GLU A 474 17.10 -3.52 -42.47
C GLU A 474 16.96 -4.99 -42.11
N GLY A 475 16.79 -5.29 -40.83
CA GLY A 475 16.53 -6.63 -40.32
C GLY A 475 15.26 -7.24 -40.92
N ALA A 476 14.17 -6.46 -41.05
CA ALA A 476 12.95 -6.92 -41.73
C ALA A 476 13.18 -7.25 -43.20
N CYS A 477 14.00 -6.43 -43.90
CA CYS A 477 14.38 -6.70 -45.30
C CYS A 477 15.21 -7.98 -45.40
N LEU A 478 16.19 -8.19 -44.53
CA LEU A 478 17.00 -9.42 -44.50
C LEU A 478 16.15 -10.67 -44.23
N GLN A 479 15.23 -10.61 -43.28
CA GLN A 479 14.30 -11.71 -43.02
C GLN A 479 13.39 -12.02 -44.21
N TYR A 480 12.99 -10.98 -44.94
CA TYR A 480 12.20 -11.13 -46.15
C TYR A 480 12.99 -11.83 -47.24
N VAL A 481 14.23 -11.43 -47.50
CA VAL A 481 15.14 -12.06 -48.47
C VAL A 481 15.34 -13.55 -48.11
N GLN A 482 15.63 -13.86 -46.82
CA GLN A 482 15.83 -15.23 -46.38
C GLN A 482 14.60 -16.16 -46.61
N LYS A 483 13.38 -15.63 -46.58
CA LYS A 483 12.16 -16.40 -46.85
C LYS A 483 11.85 -16.54 -48.33
N SER A 484 12.43 -15.68 -49.16
CA SER A 484 12.15 -15.62 -50.59
C SER A 484 13.15 -16.39 -51.42
N VAL A 485 14.35 -16.70 -50.83
CA VAL A 485 15.41 -17.55 -51.38
C VAL A 485 15.37 -18.91 -50.69
#